data_dbcee9967c78bb9105e97167eec46fd9
#
_entry.id   dbcee9967c78bb9105e97167eec46fd9
#
_cell.length_a   1.000
_cell.length_b   1.000
_cell.length_c   1.000
_cell.angle_alpha   90.00
_cell.angle_beta   90.00
_cell.angle_gamma   90.00
#
_symmetry.space_group_name_H-M   'P 1'
#
loop_
_entity.id
_entity.type
_entity.pdbx_description
1 polymer ?
#
loop_
_entity_poly.entity_id
_entity_poly.type
_entity_poly.pdbx_seq_one_letter_code
_entity_poly.pdbx_strand_id
1 'polypeptide(L)'
;MSQTVFITGTSMGIGAAAVRLFAQRGWNVAATLRNPADATFTDLPTVRVYALDVTDEAAVMRVVQQAHQDFGGLDVILNNAGYGIVGPFESATDAQVQQQFATNLFGVFSVTRAALPLLRAQQSGVIINVTSVGGRTAFPLNSLYHATKFGLDGFSEALWYELAPFGIRVKVVAPGGVATDFATRSLQMTVDPADDANPYIGQVRSVLDAFSSHGGTYSSAEQIAEVIYTAATDDSAQLRYLAGADAQQLLQTKAEMSEQDFMSMIRQNFGLA
;
A
#
# COMPACT_ATOMS: atom_id res chain seq x y z
N MET A 1 4.84 -6.32 27.98
CA MET A 1 3.51 -6.16 27.34
C MET A 1 3.64 -6.65 25.90
N SER A 2 2.59 -7.20 25.31
CA SER A 2 2.62 -7.58 23.88
C SER A 2 2.70 -6.32 23.03
N GLN A 3 3.48 -6.35 21.95
CA GLN A 3 3.57 -5.25 20.99
C GLN A 3 2.23 -5.06 20.27
N THR A 4 1.93 -3.85 19.83
CA THR A 4 0.67 -3.48 19.18
C THR A 4 0.92 -2.89 17.79
N VAL A 5 0.22 -3.44 16.78
CA VAL A 5 0.21 -2.89 15.42
C VAL A 5 -1.15 -2.29 15.07
N PHE A 6 -1.14 -1.08 14.53
CA PHE A 6 -2.32 -0.42 13.93
C PHE A 6 -2.25 -0.60 12.40
N ILE A 7 -3.28 -1.19 11.79
CA ILE A 7 -3.28 -1.55 10.37
C ILE A 7 -4.48 -0.91 9.66
N THR A 8 -4.23 -0.18 8.56
CA THR A 8 -5.30 0.35 7.72
C THR A 8 -5.64 -0.55 6.54
N GLY A 9 -6.92 -0.60 6.14
CA GLY A 9 -7.36 -1.35 4.96
C GLY A 9 -7.32 -2.87 5.12
N THR A 10 -7.93 -3.39 6.20
CA THR A 10 -7.81 -4.79 6.60
C THR A 10 -8.93 -5.70 6.10
N SER A 11 -9.85 -5.22 5.26
CA SER A 11 -11.00 -6.02 4.80
C SER A 11 -10.60 -7.22 3.93
N MET A 12 -9.46 -7.15 3.23
CA MET A 12 -9.00 -8.21 2.33
C MET A 12 -7.50 -8.10 2.02
N GLY A 13 -7.00 -9.01 1.20
CA GLY A 13 -5.65 -8.97 0.62
C GLY A 13 -4.54 -8.84 1.66
N ILE A 14 -3.55 -8.01 1.38
CA ILE A 14 -2.36 -7.82 2.21
C ILE A 14 -2.73 -7.40 3.65
N GLY A 15 -3.71 -6.49 3.80
CA GLY A 15 -4.14 -6.02 5.12
C GLY A 15 -4.72 -7.12 5.98
N ALA A 16 -5.62 -7.97 5.43
CA ALA A 16 -6.18 -9.10 6.17
C ALA A 16 -5.13 -10.17 6.49
N ALA A 17 -4.21 -10.45 5.56
CA ALA A 17 -3.09 -11.38 5.80
C ALA A 17 -2.16 -10.85 6.91
N ALA A 18 -1.86 -9.55 6.91
CA ALA A 18 -1.06 -8.93 7.97
C ALA A 18 -1.74 -9.03 9.35
N VAL A 19 -3.07 -8.77 9.44
CA VAL A 19 -3.81 -8.96 10.70
C VAL A 19 -3.61 -10.36 11.25
N ARG A 20 -3.83 -11.39 10.41
CA ARG A 20 -3.69 -12.79 10.83
C ARG A 20 -2.26 -13.11 11.26
N LEU A 21 -1.27 -12.68 10.50
CA LEU A 21 0.13 -12.95 10.78
C LEU A 21 0.58 -12.32 12.10
N PHE A 22 0.31 -11.02 12.32
CA PHE A 22 0.68 -10.34 13.55
C PHE A 22 -0.01 -10.97 14.78
N ALA A 23 -1.30 -11.31 14.67
CA ALA A 23 -2.03 -11.99 15.73
C ALA A 23 -1.43 -13.37 16.04
N GLN A 24 -1.10 -14.18 15.02
CA GLN A 24 -0.43 -15.48 15.17
C GLN A 24 0.95 -15.38 15.82
N ARG A 25 1.64 -14.26 15.63
CA ARG A 25 2.94 -13.96 16.25
C ARG A 25 2.81 -13.33 17.65
N GLY A 26 1.58 -13.32 18.22
CA GLY A 26 1.31 -12.86 19.58
C GLY A 26 1.21 -11.35 19.78
N TRP A 27 1.06 -10.59 18.68
CA TRP A 27 0.84 -9.15 18.74
C TRP A 27 -0.63 -8.81 19.00
N ASN A 28 -0.85 -7.67 19.65
CA ASN A 28 -2.13 -7.00 19.60
C ASN A 28 -2.30 -6.30 18.25
N VAL A 29 -3.51 -6.36 17.69
CA VAL A 29 -3.79 -5.78 16.36
C VAL A 29 -5.00 -4.87 16.43
N ALA A 30 -4.79 -3.60 16.14
CA ALA A 30 -5.86 -2.64 15.84
C ALA A 30 -6.14 -2.70 14.33
N ALA A 31 -7.12 -3.51 13.94
CA ALA A 31 -7.49 -3.70 12.54
C ALA A 31 -8.53 -2.67 12.12
N THR A 32 -8.26 -1.88 11.07
CA THR A 32 -9.20 -0.84 10.64
C THR A 32 -9.68 -1.07 9.21
N LEU A 33 -10.99 -0.92 9.00
CA LEU A 33 -11.68 -1.06 7.73
C LEU A 33 -12.96 -0.21 7.71
N ARG A 34 -13.46 0.13 6.52
CA ARG A 34 -14.63 1.00 6.38
C ARG A 34 -15.91 0.41 6.98
N ASN A 35 -16.13 -0.87 6.73
CA ASN A 35 -17.30 -1.58 7.27
C ASN A 35 -16.83 -2.75 8.15
N PRO A 36 -16.94 -2.67 9.50
CA PRO A 36 -16.51 -3.74 10.41
C PRO A 36 -17.15 -5.11 10.15
N ALA A 37 -18.33 -5.16 9.53
CA ALA A 37 -18.96 -6.42 9.16
C ALA A 37 -18.18 -7.24 8.13
N ASP A 38 -17.27 -6.60 7.38
CA ASP A 38 -16.41 -7.29 6.41
C ASP A 38 -15.15 -7.92 7.05
N ALA A 39 -14.99 -7.81 8.37
CA ALA A 39 -13.85 -8.40 9.07
C ALA A 39 -13.95 -9.92 9.11
N THR A 40 -12.87 -10.60 8.67
CA THR A 40 -12.80 -12.07 8.59
C THR A 40 -11.89 -12.69 9.66
N PHE A 41 -11.58 -11.96 10.73
CA PHE A 41 -10.63 -12.30 11.79
C PHE A 41 -11.16 -11.96 13.20
N THR A 42 -12.49 -11.88 13.35
CA THR A 42 -13.16 -11.56 14.64
C THR A 42 -13.04 -12.65 15.70
N ASP A 43 -12.59 -13.83 15.30
CA ASP A 43 -12.29 -14.97 16.16
C ASP A 43 -10.90 -14.91 16.84
N LEU A 44 -10.08 -13.92 16.46
CA LEU A 44 -8.72 -13.77 17.01
C LEU A 44 -8.75 -12.87 18.27
N PRO A 45 -8.40 -13.38 19.46
CA PRO A 45 -8.59 -12.68 20.72
C PRO A 45 -7.73 -11.44 20.92
N THR A 46 -6.62 -11.34 20.19
CA THR A 46 -5.71 -10.19 20.24
C THR A 46 -6.07 -9.09 19.22
N VAL A 47 -7.11 -9.30 18.41
CA VAL A 47 -7.55 -8.37 17.36
C VAL A 47 -8.74 -7.56 17.83
N ARG A 48 -8.65 -6.24 17.70
CA ARG A 48 -9.80 -5.32 17.81
C ARG A 48 -10.07 -4.64 16.49
N VAL A 49 -11.33 -4.59 16.11
CA VAL A 49 -11.78 -4.04 14.83
C VAL A 49 -12.35 -2.64 15.04
N TYR A 50 -11.92 -1.69 14.21
CA TYR A 50 -12.37 -0.30 14.24
C TYR A 50 -12.91 0.12 12.87
N ALA A 51 -14.06 0.80 12.86
CA ALA A 51 -14.55 1.44 11.63
C ALA A 51 -13.69 2.66 11.31
N LEU A 52 -13.09 2.67 10.11
CA LEU A 52 -12.25 3.77 9.65
C LEU A 52 -12.26 3.90 8.14
N ASP A 53 -12.66 5.08 7.64
CA ASP A 53 -12.25 5.58 6.34
C ASP A 53 -11.05 6.51 6.53
N VAL A 54 -9.92 6.21 5.88
CA VAL A 54 -8.70 7.01 6.02
C VAL A 54 -8.82 8.42 5.41
N THR A 55 -9.88 8.67 4.63
CA THR A 55 -10.18 9.98 4.05
C THR A 55 -10.95 10.91 5.01
N ASP A 56 -11.46 10.37 6.14
CA ASP A 56 -12.06 11.16 7.22
C ASP A 56 -11.00 11.47 8.30
N GLU A 57 -10.39 12.65 8.23
CA GLU A 57 -9.33 13.07 9.16
C GLU A 57 -9.80 13.06 10.63
N ALA A 58 -11.06 13.43 10.89
CA ALA A 58 -11.59 13.45 12.25
C ALA A 58 -11.77 12.03 12.79
N ALA A 59 -12.23 11.09 11.95
CA ALA A 59 -12.30 9.67 12.32
C ALA A 59 -10.90 9.09 12.54
N VAL A 60 -9.92 9.42 11.69
CA VAL A 60 -8.52 8.99 11.85
C VAL A 60 -7.98 9.39 13.22
N MET A 61 -8.10 10.65 13.60
CA MET A 61 -7.63 11.15 14.90
C MET A 61 -8.28 10.40 16.07
N ARG A 62 -9.60 10.21 16.03
CA ARG A 62 -10.32 9.48 17.08
C ARG A 62 -9.90 8.02 17.18
N VAL A 63 -9.83 7.33 16.04
CA VAL A 63 -9.58 5.88 16.01
C VAL A 63 -8.13 5.54 16.39
N VAL A 64 -7.14 6.33 15.94
CA VAL A 64 -5.75 6.15 16.36
C VAL A 64 -5.60 6.35 17.86
N GLN A 65 -6.23 7.40 18.41
CA GLN A 65 -6.19 7.66 19.85
C GLN A 65 -6.94 6.59 20.65
N GLN A 66 -8.09 6.11 20.17
CA GLN A 66 -8.84 5.03 20.82
C GLN A 66 -8.02 3.72 20.83
N ALA A 67 -7.41 3.34 19.71
CA ALA A 67 -6.56 2.16 19.64
C ALA A 67 -5.37 2.25 20.60
N HIS A 68 -4.72 3.43 20.68
CA HIS A 68 -3.65 3.66 21.64
C HIS A 68 -4.10 3.45 23.10
N GLN A 69 -5.26 3.98 23.47
CA GLN A 69 -5.84 3.80 24.81
C GLN A 69 -6.20 2.35 25.08
N ASP A 70 -6.86 1.68 24.14
CA ASP A 70 -7.36 0.31 24.26
C ASP A 70 -6.25 -0.73 24.45
N PHE A 71 -5.06 -0.50 23.89
CA PHE A 71 -3.92 -1.40 23.99
C PHE A 71 -2.79 -0.90 24.89
N GLY A 72 -2.86 0.36 25.34
CA GLY A 72 -1.86 0.98 26.19
C GLY A 72 -0.58 1.42 25.44
N GLY A 73 -0.66 1.53 24.11
CA GLY A 73 0.44 1.96 23.24
C GLY A 73 0.29 1.44 21.81
N LEU A 74 1.02 2.03 20.88
CA LEU A 74 1.14 1.57 19.49
C LEU A 74 2.62 1.47 19.14
N ASP A 75 3.08 0.29 18.72
CA ASP A 75 4.48 0.07 18.35
C ASP A 75 4.70 0.22 16.85
N VAL A 76 3.71 -0.22 16.05
CA VAL A 76 3.77 -0.18 14.57
C VAL A 76 2.51 0.45 14.00
N ILE A 77 2.71 1.37 13.07
CA ILE A 77 1.65 1.93 12.23
C ILE A 77 1.84 1.40 10.81
N LEU A 78 0.92 0.55 10.35
CA LEU A 78 0.94 0.00 8.99
C LEU A 78 -0.09 0.71 8.12
N ASN A 79 0.39 1.61 7.27
CA ASN A 79 -0.39 2.30 6.25
C ASN A 79 -0.49 1.38 5.01
N ASN A 80 -1.56 0.60 4.95
CA ASN A 80 -1.82 -0.35 3.87
C ASN A 80 -3.06 0.01 3.03
N ALA A 81 -4.00 0.78 3.57
CA ALA A 81 -5.19 1.19 2.81
C ALA A 81 -4.83 1.87 1.48
N GLY A 82 -5.41 1.38 0.39
CA GLY A 82 -5.16 1.91 -0.93
C GLY A 82 -5.87 1.10 -2.01
N TYR A 83 -5.99 1.71 -3.19
CA TYR A 83 -6.57 1.08 -4.38
C TYR A 83 -5.90 1.62 -5.64
N GLY A 84 -6.19 1.05 -6.80
CA GLY A 84 -5.64 1.45 -8.08
C GLY A 84 -6.71 2.00 -9.03
N ILE A 85 -6.32 2.99 -9.86
CA ILE A 85 -7.08 3.40 -11.04
C ILE A 85 -6.22 3.10 -12.27
N VAL A 86 -6.82 2.40 -13.23
CA VAL A 86 -6.20 2.05 -14.50
C VAL A 86 -7.03 2.61 -15.66
N GLY A 87 -6.36 3.17 -16.63
CA GLY A 87 -6.92 3.71 -17.84
C GLY A 87 -6.27 5.02 -18.26
N PRO A 88 -6.66 5.58 -19.41
CA PRO A 88 -6.15 6.85 -19.90
C PRO A 88 -6.42 7.97 -18.90
N PHE A 89 -5.44 8.81 -18.66
CA PHE A 89 -5.60 9.97 -17.76
C PHE A 89 -6.70 10.93 -18.24
N GLU A 90 -6.81 11.14 -19.53
CA GLU A 90 -7.83 11.99 -20.16
C GLU A 90 -9.26 11.53 -19.84
N SER A 91 -9.46 10.22 -19.62
CA SER A 91 -10.77 9.64 -19.30
C SER A 91 -11.09 9.60 -17.81
N ALA A 92 -10.14 9.99 -16.96
CA ALA A 92 -10.37 10.04 -15.52
C ALA A 92 -11.22 11.27 -15.14
N THR A 93 -12.24 11.05 -14.32
CA THR A 93 -13.01 12.17 -13.75
C THR A 93 -12.25 12.85 -12.62
N ASP A 94 -12.55 14.14 -12.37
CA ASP A 94 -11.97 14.87 -11.23
C ASP A 94 -12.21 14.16 -9.90
N ALA A 95 -13.39 13.55 -9.74
CA ALA A 95 -13.72 12.79 -8.54
C ALA A 95 -12.80 11.55 -8.37
N GLN A 96 -12.50 10.83 -9.45
CA GLN A 96 -11.57 9.69 -9.43
C GLN A 96 -10.15 10.15 -9.09
N VAL A 97 -9.69 11.27 -9.68
CA VAL A 97 -8.39 11.86 -9.37
C VAL A 97 -8.31 12.19 -7.88
N GLN A 98 -9.25 12.97 -7.36
CA GLN A 98 -9.28 13.39 -5.96
C GLN A 98 -9.34 12.19 -5.02
N GLN A 99 -10.20 11.21 -5.28
CA GLN A 99 -10.36 10.03 -4.43
C GLN A 99 -9.10 9.16 -4.40
N GLN A 100 -8.38 9.02 -5.54
CA GLN A 100 -7.12 8.27 -5.60
C GLN A 100 -6.07 8.89 -4.67
N PHE A 101 -5.91 10.21 -4.72
CA PHE A 101 -4.97 10.94 -3.86
C PHE A 101 -5.44 10.98 -2.40
N ALA A 102 -6.73 11.19 -2.16
CA ALA A 102 -7.30 11.21 -0.81
C ALA A 102 -7.02 9.90 -0.07
N THR A 103 -7.22 8.75 -0.74
CA THR A 103 -7.01 7.46 -0.10
C THR A 103 -5.52 7.08 -0.03
N ASN A 104 -4.81 7.08 -1.17
CA ASN A 104 -3.47 6.49 -1.25
C ASN A 104 -2.36 7.36 -0.68
N LEU A 105 -2.59 8.68 -0.55
CA LEU A 105 -1.57 9.62 -0.11
C LEU A 105 -2.02 10.42 1.10
N PHE A 106 -3.11 11.19 0.99
CA PHE A 106 -3.55 12.06 2.09
C PHE A 106 -4.04 11.26 3.30
N GLY A 107 -4.68 10.10 3.09
CA GLY A 107 -5.04 9.18 4.18
C GLY A 107 -3.82 8.69 4.97
N VAL A 108 -2.72 8.39 4.29
CA VAL A 108 -1.45 8.05 4.94
C VAL A 108 -0.89 9.23 5.74
N PHE A 109 -0.98 10.46 5.19
CA PHE A 109 -0.56 11.66 5.92
C PHE A 109 -1.38 11.86 7.19
N SER A 110 -2.71 11.68 7.11
CA SER A 110 -3.61 11.83 8.25
C SER A 110 -3.32 10.81 9.35
N VAL A 111 -3.19 9.52 9.00
CA VAL A 111 -2.85 8.46 9.97
C VAL A 111 -1.48 8.69 10.60
N THR A 112 -0.48 9.01 9.78
CA THR A 112 0.87 9.31 10.25
C THR A 112 0.86 10.50 11.22
N ARG A 113 0.19 11.60 10.84
CA ARG A 113 0.08 12.81 11.67
C ARG A 113 -0.61 12.55 13.01
N ALA A 114 -1.65 11.69 13.01
CA ALA A 114 -2.35 11.31 14.23
C ALA A 114 -1.48 10.46 15.17
N ALA A 115 -0.64 9.57 14.62
CA ALA A 115 0.21 8.68 15.39
C ALA A 115 1.50 9.35 15.92
N LEU A 116 2.06 10.29 15.19
CA LEU A 116 3.37 10.90 15.49
C LEU A 116 3.49 11.46 16.91
N PRO A 117 2.53 12.21 17.48
CA PRO A 117 2.62 12.70 18.86
C PRO A 117 2.75 11.56 19.88
N LEU A 118 2.07 10.44 19.64
CA LEU A 118 2.07 9.25 20.50
C LEU A 118 3.44 8.54 20.43
N LEU A 119 3.91 8.25 19.23
CA LEU A 119 5.20 7.60 19.00
C LEU A 119 6.36 8.46 19.49
N ARG A 120 6.30 9.77 19.30
CA ARG A 120 7.32 10.71 19.80
C ARG A 120 7.34 10.76 21.34
N ALA A 121 6.18 10.71 22.00
CA ALA A 121 6.11 10.62 23.45
C ALA A 121 6.71 9.31 23.98
N GLN A 122 6.54 8.21 23.23
CA GLN A 122 7.13 6.90 23.51
C GLN A 122 8.65 6.87 23.22
N GLN A 123 9.17 7.78 22.40
CA GLN A 123 10.53 7.77 21.85
C GLN A 123 10.87 6.46 21.12
N SER A 124 9.88 5.83 20.55
CA SER A 124 9.97 4.56 19.81
C SER A 124 8.79 4.36 18.90
N GLY A 125 8.96 3.55 17.87
CA GLY A 125 7.89 3.13 16.99
C GLY A 125 8.37 2.87 15.58
N VAL A 126 7.51 2.24 14.78
CA VAL A 126 7.76 1.96 13.36
C VAL A 126 6.58 2.43 12.54
N ILE A 127 6.82 3.22 11.51
CA ILE A 127 5.83 3.58 10.50
C ILE A 127 6.16 2.80 9.23
N ILE A 128 5.24 1.95 8.78
CA ILE A 128 5.38 1.16 7.55
C ILE A 128 4.40 1.67 6.53
N ASN A 129 4.89 2.11 5.38
CA ASN A 129 4.08 2.51 4.25
C ASN A 129 4.12 1.45 3.16
N VAL A 130 2.96 0.87 2.82
CA VAL A 130 2.85 -0.06 1.69
C VAL A 130 2.75 0.76 0.41
N THR A 131 3.87 0.85 -0.29
CA THR A 131 3.95 1.52 -1.60
C THR A 131 3.64 0.54 -2.74
N SER A 132 4.53 0.37 -3.65
CA SER A 132 4.52 -0.58 -4.78
C SER A 132 5.84 -0.45 -5.51
N VAL A 133 6.22 -1.42 -6.31
CA VAL A 133 7.21 -1.19 -7.40
C VAL A 133 6.78 -0.02 -8.28
N GLY A 134 5.47 0.20 -8.40
CA GLY A 134 4.87 1.36 -9.04
C GLY A 134 5.15 2.71 -8.36
N GLY A 135 5.85 2.76 -7.24
CA GLY A 135 6.44 3.95 -6.64
C GLY A 135 7.90 4.21 -7.06
N ARG A 136 8.49 3.29 -7.83
CA ARG A 136 9.88 3.32 -8.30
C ARG A 136 10.02 3.22 -9.81
N THR A 137 8.98 2.75 -10.47
CA THR A 137 8.87 2.69 -11.92
C THR A 137 7.41 2.88 -12.32
N ALA A 138 7.16 3.26 -13.58
CA ALA A 138 5.81 3.49 -14.07
C ALA A 138 5.44 2.45 -15.14
N PHE A 139 4.14 2.10 -15.16
CA PHE A 139 3.54 1.25 -16.18
C PHE A 139 2.48 2.04 -16.95
N PRO A 140 2.19 1.69 -18.21
CA PRO A 140 1.16 2.35 -19.00
C PRO A 140 -0.21 2.35 -18.32
N LEU A 141 -0.99 3.38 -18.54
CA LEU A 141 -2.37 3.56 -18.07
C LEU A 141 -2.56 3.57 -16.54
N ASN A 142 -1.48 3.75 -15.77
CA ASN A 142 -1.52 3.80 -14.31
C ASN A 142 -1.03 5.15 -13.74
N SER A 143 -1.12 6.24 -14.51
CA SER A 143 -0.52 7.54 -14.17
C SER A 143 -0.93 8.05 -12.79
N LEU A 144 -2.21 8.00 -12.44
CA LEU A 144 -2.72 8.46 -11.14
C LEU A 144 -2.22 7.60 -9.97
N TYR A 145 -2.27 6.28 -10.14
CA TYR A 145 -1.76 5.34 -9.14
C TYR A 145 -0.26 5.56 -8.90
N HIS A 146 0.52 5.64 -9.98
CA HIS A 146 1.96 5.89 -9.87
C HIS A 146 2.26 7.23 -9.20
N ALA A 147 1.54 8.32 -9.56
CA ALA A 147 1.72 9.61 -8.92
C ALA A 147 1.57 9.52 -7.39
N THR A 148 0.57 8.76 -6.90
CA THR A 148 0.39 8.56 -5.45
C THR A 148 1.50 7.69 -4.84
N LYS A 149 1.95 6.64 -5.53
CA LYS A 149 2.96 5.72 -4.98
C LYS A 149 4.38 6.29 -5.02
N PHE A 150 4.73 7.07 -6.06
CA PHE A 150 5.98 7.85 -6.07
C PHE A 150 5.97 8.93 -4.99
N GLY A 151 4.84 9.66 -4.85
CA GLY A 151 4.68 10.64 -3.77
C GLY A 151 4.83 10.03 -2.39
N LEU A 152 4.25 8.83 -2.18
CA LEU A 152 4.35 8.12 -0.90
C LEU A 152 5.78 7.60 -0.65
N ASP A 153 6.50 7.14 -1.66
CA ASP A 153 7.90 6.70 -1.51
C ASP A 153 8.80 7.89 -1.12
N GLY A 154 8.67 9.03 -1.82
CA GLY A 154 9.42 10.25 -1.50
C GLY A 154 9.06 10.83 -0.11
N PHE A 155 7.77 10.85 0.25
CA PHE A 155 7.32 11.22 1.60
C PHE A 155 7.95 10.34 2.67
N SER A 156 7.97 9.02 2.45
CA SER A 156 8.56 8.08 3.40
C SER A 156 10.07 8.29 3.58
N GLU A 157 10.77 8.60 2.50
CA GLU A 157 12.20 8.90 2.54
C GLU A 157 12.48 10.19 3.33
N ALA A 158 11.70 11.24 3.13
CA ALA A 158 11.83 12.48 3.90
C ALA A 158 11.56 12.23 5.40
N LEU A 159 10.49 11.51 5.73
CA LEU A 159 10.17 11.17 7.12
C LEU A 159 11.26 10.33 7.80
N TRP A 160 11.96 9.49 7.07
CA TRP A 160 13.06 8.69 7.61
C TRP A 160 14.14 9.57 8.23
N TYR A 161 14.48 10.71 7.60
CA TYR A 161 15.40 11.69 8.15
C TYR A 161 14.79 12.47 9.33
N GLU A 162 13.52 12.88 9.20
CA GLU A 162 12.84 13.71 10.19
C GLU A 162 12.63 13.00 11.54
N LEU A 163 12.35 11.68 11.50
CA LEU A 163 11.90 10.94 12.67
C LEU A 163 13.00 10.15 13.38
N ALA A 164 14.16 9.99 12.74
CA ALA A 164 15.31 9.30 13.34
C ALA A 164 15.73 9.88 14.73
N PRO A 165 15.74 11.22 14.95
CA PRO A 165 16.09 11.78 16.28
C PRO A 165 15.12 11.41 17.39
N PHE A 166 13.92 10.94 17.06
CA PHE A 166 12.89 10.55 18.04
C PHE A 166 12.82 9.03 18.26
N GLY A 167 13.75 8.26 17.69
CA GLY A 167 13.74 6.80 17.78
C GLY A 167 12.60 6.13 16.98
N ILE A 168 11.98 6.87 16.04
CA ILE A 168 10.89 6.37 15.20
C ILE A 168 11.48 5.96 13.85
N ARG A 169 11.30 4.69 13.49
CA ARG A 169 11.77 4.14 12.21
C ARG A 169 10.69 4.28 11.15
N VAL A 170 11.08 4.60 9.95
CA VAL A 170 10.20 4.61 8.78
C VAL A 170 10.64 3.49 7.83
N LYS A 171 9.70 2.70 7.38
CA LYS A 171 9.90 1.57 6.48
C LYS A 171 8.94 1.67 5.29
N VAL A 172 9.41 1.24 4.15
CA VAL A 172 8.65 1.14 2.91
C VAL A 172 8.62 -0.31 2.48
N VAL A 173 7.44 -0.90 2.37
CA VAL A 173 7.28 -2.19 1.70
C VAL A 173 6.74 -1.93 0.30
N ALA A 174 7.47 -2.39 -0.71
CA ALA A 174 7.17 -2.17 -2.12
C ALA A 174 6.85 -3.49 -2.82
N PRO A 175 5.57 -3.93 -2.83
CA PRO A 175 5.15 -5.14 -3.54
C PRO A 175 5.28 -5.00 -5.05
N GLY A 176 5.56 -6.14 -5.71
CA GLY A 176 5.30 -6.35 -7.13
C GLY A 176 3.83 -6.67 -7.39
N GLY A 177 3.56 -7.59 -8.31
CA GLY A 177 2.25 -8.15 -8.51
C GLY A 177 1.83 -9.02 -7.32
N VAL A 178 0.59 -8.86 -6.88
CA VAL A 178 0.04 -9.62 -5.76
C VAL A 178 -1.22 -10.35 -6.20
N ALA A 179 -1.24 -11.66 -5.99
CA ALA A 179 -2.39 -12.52 -6.29
C ALA A 179 -3.48 -12.31 -5.22
N THR A 180 -4.20 -11.22 -5.32
CA THR A 180 -5.31 -10.84 -4.43
C THR A 180 -6.48 -10.35 -5.26
N ASP A 181 -7.62 -10.14 -4.60
CA ASP A 181 -8.78 -9.46 -5.20
C ASP A 181 -8.51 -7.98 -5.54
N PHE A 182 -7.26 -7.53 -5.49
CA PHE A 182 -6.91 -6.15 -5.84
C PHE A 182 -7.30 -5.83 -7.28
N ALA A 183 -7.00 -6.75 -8.22
CA ALA A 183 -7.33 -6.58 -9.62
C ALA A 183 -8.85 -6.60 -9.92
N THR A 184 -9.66 -7.22 -9.05
CA THR A 184 -11.11 -7.37 -9.25
C THR A 184 -11.94 -6.42 -8.38
N ARG A 185 -11.49 -6.11 -7.16
CA ARG A 185 -12.26 -5.34 -6.17
C ARG A 185 -11.65 -3.98 -5.81
N SER A 186 -10.33 -3.83 -5.96
CA SER A 186 -9.61 -2.58 -5.63
C SER A 186 -9.01 -1.90 -6.86
N LEU A 187 -9.30 -2.39 -8.06
CA LEU A 187 -8.93 -1.75 -9.31
C LEU A 187 -10.17 -1.10 -9.92
N GLN A 188 -10.10 0.21 -10.16
CA GLN A 188 -11.12 0.95 -10.88
C GLN A 188 -10.62 1.27 -12.29
N MET A 189 -11.54 1.24 -13.26
CA MET A 189 -11.23 1.61 -14.64
C MET A 189 -11.72 3.03 -14.92
N THR A 190 -10.97 3.81 -15.72
CA THR A 190 -11.43 5.12 -16.21
C THR A 190 -12.30 5.00 -17.45
N VAL A 191 -12.27 3.85 -18.13
CA VAL A 191 -13.05 3.54 -19.33
C VAL A 191 -13.60 2.12 -19.23
N ASP A 192 -14.73 1.87 -19.91
CA ASP A 192 -15.24 0.52 -20.11
C ASP A 192 -14.40 -0.19 -21.19
N PRO A 193 -13.78 -1.35 -20.91
CA PRO A 193 -13.04 -2.12 -21.91
C PRO A 193 -13.90 -2.60 -23.11
N ALA A 194 -15.22 -2.54 -23.00
CA ALA A 194 -16.15 -2.87 -24.08
C ALA A 194 -16.52 -1.66 -24.96
N ASP A 195 -16.10 -0.45 -24.61
CA ASP A 195 -16.39 0.77 -25.39
C ASP A 195 -15.46 0.90 -26.60
N ASP A 196 -15.87 0.34 -27.74
CA ASP A 196 -15.13 0.39 -29.00
C ASP A 196 -14.97 1.82 -29.57
N ALA A 197 -15.74 2.80 -29.09
CA ALA A 197 -15.65 4.19 -29.54
C ALA A 197 -14.53 4.97 -28.83
N ASN A 198 -13.99 4.47 -27.73
CA ASN A 198 -12.94 5.14 -27.01
C ASN A 198 -11.61 5.13 -27.78
N PRO A 199 -10.96 6.27 -28.03
CA PRO A 199 -9.73 6.34 -28.83
C PRO A 199 -8.54 5.57 -28.22
N TYR A 200 -8.58 5.25 -26.94
CA TYR A 200 -7.54 4.51 -26.22
C TYR A 200 -7.85 3.00 -26.11
N ILE A 201 -8.96 2.50 -26.66
CA ILE A 201 -9.44 1.15 -26.36
C ILE A 201 -8.43 0.05 -26.76
N GLY A 202 -7.70 0.23 -27.84
CA GLY A 202 -6.63 -0.70 -28.24
C GLY A 202 -5.53 -0.81 -27.18
N GLN A 203 -5.08 0.33 -26.66
CA GLN A 203 -4.07 0.37 -25.61
C GLN A 203 -4.61 -0.22 -24.30
N VAL A 204 -5.86 0.07 -23.94
CA VAL A 204 -6.50 -0.47 -22.72
C VAL A 204 -6.52 -1.99 -22.76
N ARG A 205 -6.97 -2.58 -23.88
CA ARG A 205 -7.01 -4.04 -24.05
C ARG A 205 -5.61 -4.65 -24.01
N SER A 206 -4.64 -4.08 -24.71
CA SER A 206 -3.23 -4.55 -24.67
C SER A 206 -2.66 -4.57 -23.24
N VAL A 207 -2.92 -3.51 -22.47
CA VAL A 207 -2.43 -3.41 -21.10
C VAL A 207 -3.12 -4.42 -20.18
N LEU A 208 -4.44 -4.62 -20.31
CA LEU A 208 -5.17 -5.62 -19.53
C LEU A 208 -4.71 -7.05 -19.84
N ASP A 209 -4.48 -7.35 -21.13
CA ASP A 209 -3.96 -8.64 -21.57
C ASP A 209 -2.55 -8.90 -21.01
N ALA A 210 -1.68 -7.88 -21.02
CA ALA A 210 -0.35 -7.98 -20.43
C ALA A 210 -0.41 -8.27 -18.92
N PHE A 211 -1.26 -7.58 -18.16
CA PHE A 211 -1.43 -7.87 -16.73
C PHE A 211 -1.99 -9.29 -16.50
N SER A 212 -2.93 -9.74 -17.32
CA SER A 212 -3.53 -11.08 -17.21
C SER A 212 -2.53 -12.20 -17.49
N SER A 213 -1.64 -12.01 -18.46
CA SER A 213 -0.62 -13.00 -18.86
C SER A 213 0.47 -13.22 -17.82
N HIS A 214 0.74 -12.24 -16.94
CA HIS A 214 1.77 -12.31 -15.89
C HIS A 214 1.24 -12.80 -14.54
N GLY A 215 -0.06 -13.01 -14.37
CA GLY A 215 -0.71 -13.31 -13.08
C GLY A 215 -0.23 -14.59 -12.37
N GLY A 216 0.41 -15.53 -13.08
CA GLY A 216 0.93 -16.78 -12.52
C GLY A 216 2.21 -16.64 -11.70
N THR A 217 2.87 -15.49 -11.73
CA THR A 217 4.15 -15.23 -11.04
C THR A 217 4.01 -14.32 -9.82
N TYR A 218 2.79 -13.90 -9.51
CA TYR A 218 2.52 -12.94 -8.43
C TYR A 218 2.67 -13.55 -7.04
N SER A 219 3.13 -12.75 -6.10
CA SER A 219 3.23 -13.14 -4.70
C SER A 219 1.85 -13.25 -4.05
N SER A 220 1.69 -14.16 -3.06
CA SER A 220 0.48 -14.18 -2.26
C SER A 220 0.43 -13.02 -1.25
N ALA A 221 -0.75 -12.72 -0.72
CA ALA A 221 -0.92 -11.73 0.34
C ALA A 221 -0.12 -12.09 1.60
N GLU A 222 -0.03 -13.38 1.91
CA GLU A 222 0.71 -13.91 3.05
C GLU A 222 2.22 -13.71 2.88
N GLN A 223 2.75 -13.92 1.67
CA GLN A 223 4.16 -13.64 1.38
C GLN A 223 4.50 -12.16 1.56
N ILE A 224 3.61 -11.25 1.13
CA ILE A 224 3.79 -9.82 1.37
C ILE A 224 3.68 -9.48 2.87
N ALA A 225 2.76 -10.11 3.59
CA ALA A 225 2.61 -9.92 5.02
C ALA A 225 3.88 -10.35 5.81
N GLU A 226 4.56 -11.41 5.39
CA GLU A 226 5.86 -11.80 5.99
C GLU A 226 6.94 -10.74 5.78
N VAL A 227 7.00 -10.09 4.62
CA VAL A 227 7.91 -8.96 4.38
C VAL A 227 7.55 -7.77 5.26
N ILE A 228 6.25 -7.48 5.43
CA ILE A 228 5.76 -6.43 6.33
C ILE A 228 6.17 -6.74 7.78
N TYR A 229 6.02 -8.00 8.22
CA TYR A 229 6.42 -8.41 9.56
C TYR A 229 7.93 -8.27 9.76
N THR A 230 8.72 -8.68 8.78
CA THR A 230 10.17 -8.46 8.78
C THR A 230 10.52 -6.99 8.92
N ALA A 231 9.88 -6.11 8.13
CA ALA A 231 10.09 -4.67 8.20
C ALA A 231 9.69 -4.09 9.57
N ALA A 232 8.62 -4.63 10.20
CA ALA A 232 8.15 -4.21 11.51
C ALA A 232 9.15 -4.53 12.64
N THR A 233 9.83 -5.68 12.51
CA THR A 233 10.72 -6.22 13.56
C THR A 233 12.21 -5.98 13.28
N ASP A 234 12.55 -5.41 12.13
CA ASP A 234 13.93 -5.08 11.78
C ASP A 234 14.36 -3.76 12.43
N ASP A 235 15.33 -3.85 13.34
CA ASP A 235 15.91 -2.70 14.05
C ASP A 235 16.94 -1.92 13.22
N SER A 236 17.28 -2.38 12.02
CA SER A 236 18.23 -1.70 11.15
C SER A 236 17.69 -0.39 10.58
N ALA A 237 18.58 0.42 10.03
CA ALA A 237 18.24 1.66 9.34
C ALA A 237 17.69 1.44 7.91
N GLN A 238 17.48 0.20 7.48
CA GLN A 238 16.96 -0.10 6.15
C GLN A 238 15.56 0.53 5.96
N LEU A 239 15.42 1.34 4.91
CA LEU A 239 14.16 2.01 4.59
C LEU A 239 13.25 1.13 3.74
N ARG A 240 13.78 0.47 2.69
CA ARG A 240 12.98 -0.17 1.63
C ARG A 240 13.11 -1.68 1.62
N TYR A 241 11.97 -2.35 1.52
CA TYR A 241 11.81 -3.81 1.42
C TYR A 241 11.03 -4.13 0.15
N LEU A 242 11.71 -4.71 -0.84
CA LEU A 242 11.03 -5.21 -2.04
C LEU A 242 10.32 -6.51 -1.71
N ALA A 243 9.06 -6.60 -2.04
CA ALA A 243 8.24 -7.76 -1.72
C ALA A 243 7.75 -8.43 -3.01
N GLY A 244 8.30 -9.61 -3.28
CA GLY A 244 8.10 -10.42 -4.48
C GLY A 244 9.35 -10.52 -5.35
N ALA A 245 9.54 -11.69 -5.95
CA ALA A 245 10.68 -11.94 -6.86
C ALA A 245 10.59 -11.07 -8.13
N ASP A 246 9.38 -10.85 -8.62
CA ASP A 246 9.07 -9.97 -9.74
C ASP A 246 9.47 -8.51 -9.47
N ALA A 247 9.20 -8.02 -8.24
CA ALA A 247 9.63 -6.70 -7.80
C ALA A 247 11.14 -6.54 -7.82
N GLN A 248 11.84 -7.54 -7.28
CA GLN A 248 13.31 -7.56 -7.22
C GLN A 248 13.90 -7.58 -8.63
N GLN A 249 13.42 -8.49 -9.47
CA GLN A 249 13.91 -8.63 -10.86
C GLN A 249 13.66 -7.37 -11.67
N LEU A 250 12.47 -6.78 -11.58
CA LEU A 250 12.13 -5.57 -12.33
C LEU A 250 13.03 -4.38 -11.97
N LEU A 251 13.25 -4.13 -10.67
CA LEU A 251 14.09 -3.01 -10.25
C LEU A 251 15.58 -3.27 -10.47
N GLN A 252 16.02 -4.54 -10.42
CA GLN A 252 17.36 -4.91 -10.85
C GLN A 252 17.55 -4.63 -12.34
N THR A 253 16.63 -5.10 -13.20
CA THR A 253 16.66 -4.82 -14.64
C THR A 253 16.70 -3.31 -14.93
N LYS A 254 15.88 -2.53 -14.20
CA LYS A 254 15.90 -1.08 -14.32
C LYS A 254 17.26 -0.46 -13.97
N ALA A 255 17.95 -0.99 -12.98
CA ALA A 255 19.27 -0.49 -12.57
C ALA A 255 20.39 -0.85 -13.56
N GLU A 256 20.23 -1.92 -14.33
CA GLU A 256 21.21 -2.43 -15.30
C GLU A 256 21.03 -1.84 -16.70
N MET A 257 19.90 -1.20 -17.00
CA MET A 257 19.55 -0.62 -18.30
C MET A 257 19.64 0.90 -18.30
N SER A 258 19.81 1.50 -19.48
CA SER A 258 19.54 2.92 -19.63
C SER A 258 18.05 3.21 -19.43
N GLU A 259 17.70 4.43 -19.02
CA GLU A 259 16.30 4.82 -18.85
C GLU A 259 15.50 4.62 -20.15
N GLN A 260 16.07 5.00 -21.29
CA GLN A 260 15.43 4.87 -22.59
C GLN A 260 15.17 3.41 -22.98
N ASP A 261 16.15 2.52 -22.75
CA ASP A 261 16.00 1.09 -23.07
C ASP A 261 14.98 0.43 -22.15
N PHE A 262 15.01 0.77 -20.86
CA PHE A 262 14.02 0.27 -19.89
C PHE A 262 12.60 0.71 -20.26
N MET A 263 12.39 1.97 -20.60
CA MET A 263 11.08 2.47 -21.03
C MET A 263 10.61 1.79 -22.31
N SER A 264 11.53 1.52 -23.25
CA SER A 264 11.24 0.80 -24.49
C SER A 264 10.82 -0.65 -24.21
N MET A 265 11.53 -1.33 -23.31
CA MET A 265 11.18 -2.68 -22.86
C MET A 265 9.80 -2.72 -22.21
N ILE A 266 9.50 -1.78 -21.30
CA ILE A 266 8.16 -1.70 -20.67
C ILE A 266 7.09 -1.51 -21.76
N ARG A 267 7.30 -0.59 -22.68
CA ARG A 267 6.38 -0.32 -23.80
C ARG A 267 6.09 -1.59 -24.64
N GLN A 268 7.15 -2.35 -24.97
CA GLN A 268 7.02 -3.61 -25.70
C GLN A 268 6.28 -4.68 -24.91
N ASN A 269 6.60 -4.84 -23.61
CA ASN A 269 5.95 -5.82 -22.74
C ASN A 269 4.43 -5.58 -22.58
N PHE A 270 3.97 -4.35 -22.77
CA PHE A 270 2.56 -3.98 -22.75
C PHE A 270 1.93 -3.89 -24.17
N GLY A 271 2.63 -4.31 -25.23
CA GLY A 271 2.11 -4.29 -26.58
C GLY A 271 1.78 -2.89 -27.12
N LEU A 272 2.55 -1.89 -26.69
CA LEU A 272 2.36 -0.48 -27.07
C LEU A 272 3.49 -0.01 -28.02
N ALA A 273 3.98 -0.86 -28.85
CA ALA A 273 5.08 -0.56 -29.81
C ALA A 273 4.62 0.35 -30.95
#